data_c1f5f16d20ae6c166577cdf3f3a60b27
#
_entry.id   c1f5f16d20ae6c166577cdf3f3a60b27
#
_cell.length_a   1.000
_cell.length_b   1.000
_cell.length_c   1.000
_cell.angle_alpha   90.00
_cell.angle_beta   90.00
_cell.angle_gamma   90.00
#
_symmetry.space_group_name_H-M   'P 1'
#
loop_
_entity.id
_entity.type
_entity.pdbx_description
1 polymer ?
#
loop_
_entity_poly.entity_id
_entity_poly.type
_entity_poly.pdbx_seq_one_letter_code
_entity_poly.pdbx_strand_id
1 'polypeptide(L)'
;MVSDLRSRDIAAGGHGAPLASTLDALWLAGPNRRAALNIGGIANITVVGRPGEPVIAYDTGPGNCLLDTVATRARDSAPRHHPAGAPGYDVDGTLAAAGQVDLALPGILLAEPYYAAEPPKSTGRELFTAGYLDAALAERASHPGGAELIPAHADIAATLVELTARTVGAACTRHGITEVVGAGGGMRNPVLVAALRAALDPVPLRRSDELGIPVDAKEAYLTALLGALSWHGLPGVLPGATGSRTPRVLGRFSPGHGPLRMPTPASPVHTLRITEASAARLGTPCTT
;
A
#
# COMPACT_ATOMS: atom_id res chain seq x y z
N MET A 1 12.26 8.99 -23.33
CA MET A 1 12.07 8.61 -21.90
C MET A 1 10.91 9.41 -21.34
N VAL A 2 10.07 8.78 -20.49
CA VAL A 2 9.04 9.48 -19.71
C VAL A 2 9.53 9.53 -18.27
N SER A 3 9.49 10.70 -17.65
CA SER A 3 9.96 10.93 -16.28
C SER A 3 9.03 11.92 -15.55
N ASP A 4 9.22 12.14 -14.27
CA ASP A 4 8.48 13.12 -13.47
C ASP A 4 6.96 12.94 -13.57
N LEU A 5 6.47 11.81 -13.15
CA LEU A 5 5.05 11.45 -13.24
C LEU A 5 4.15 12.19 -12.23
N ARG A 6 4.71 12.96 -11.28
CA ARG A 6 3.94 13.57 -10.19
C ARG A 6 3.66 15.06 -10.38
N SER A 7 4.58 15.82 -10.94
CA SER A 7 4.50 17.29 -10.97
C SER A 7 3.26 17.86 -11.66
N ARG A 8 2.74 17.18 -12.70
CA ARG A 8 1.53 17.65 -13.39
C ARG A 8 0.26 17.46 -12.58
N ASP A 9 0.19 16.43 -11.75
CA ASP A 9 -0.91 16.22 -10.80
C ASP A 9 -0.87 17.30 -9.71
N ILE A 10 0.31 17.55 -9.13
CA ILE A 10 0.54 18.59 -8.13
C ILE A 10 0.17 19.98 -8.70
N ALA A 11 0.59 20.29 -9.91
CA ALA A 11 0.23 21.53 -10.58
C ALA A 11 -1.31 21.67 -10.83
N ALA A 12 -2.02 20.54 -10.91
CA ALA A 12 -3.48 20.54 -10.99
C ALA A 12 -4.18 20.59 -9.61
N GLY A 13 -3.41 20.73 -8.52
CA GLY A 13 -3.91 20.82 -7.15
C GLY A 13 -4.00 19.46 -6.45
N GLY A 14 -3.49 18.39 -7.05
CA GLY A 14 -3.40 17.06 -6.43
C GLY A 14 -2.16 16.90 -5.55
N HIS A 15 -2.11 15.80 -4.82
CA HIS A 15 -0.99 15.47 -3.93
C HIS A 15 0.18 14.76 -4.64
N GLY A 16 0.03 14.40 -5.94
CA GLY A 16 1.02 13.60 -6.66
C GLY A 16 1.07 12.13 -6.23
N ALA A 17 0.13 11.71 -5.40
CA ALA A 17 -0.04 10.35 -4.86
C ALA A 17 -1.48 10.16 -4.35
N PRO A 18 -1.97 8.90 -4.26
CA PRO A 18 -1.38 7.69 -4.78
C PRO A 18 -1.60 7.52 -6.29
N LEU A 19 -0.55 7.32 -7.08
CA LEU A 19 -0.68 7.07 -8.52
C LEU A 19 -1.11 5.62 -8.83
N ALA A 20 -0.91 4.69 -7.90
CA ALA A 20 -1.30 3.29 -8.03
C ALA A 20 -2.80 3.12 -8.27
N SER A 21 -3.62 4.05 -7.81
CA SER A 21 -5.07 4.06 -8.01
C SER A 21 -5.49 3.98 -9.48
N THR A 22 -4.68 4.51 -10.41
CA THR A 22 -4.95 4.41 -11.85
C THR A 22 -4.80 2.97 -12.36
N LEU A 23 -3.74 2.28 -11.94
CA LEU A 23 -3.58 0.85 -12.24
C LEU A 23 -4.72 0.05 -11.63
N ASP A 24 -4.99 0.27 -10.34
CA ASP A 24 -6.02 -0.45 -9.61
C ASP A 24 -7.40 -0.28 -10.24
N ALA A 25 -7.75 0.94 -10.61
CA ALA A 25 -9.03 1.26 -11.25
C ALA A 25 -9.21 0.54 -12.59
N LEU A 26 -8.17 0.50 -13.42
CA LEU A 26 -8.24 -0.16 -14.73
C LEU A 26 -8.20 -1.69 -14.63
N TRP A 27 -7.49 -2.21 -13.63
CA TRP A 27 -7.26 -3.64 -13.45
C TRP A 27 -8.40 -4.35 -12.71
N LEU A 28 -8.95 -3.70 -11.67
CA LEU A 28 -9.95 -4.31 -10.78
C LEU A 28 -11.38 -3.88 -11.06
N ALA A 29 -11.61 -2.94 -12.01
CA ALA A 29 -12.96 -2.52 -12.36
C ALA A 29 -13.85 -3.70 -12.73
N GLY A 30 -15.05 -3.74 -12.17
CA GLY A 30 -15.98 -4.84 -12.37
C GLY A 30 -17.35 -4.60 -11.73
N PRO A 31 -18.25 -5.59 -11.76
CA PRO A 31 -19.60 -5.45 -11.22
C PRO A 31 -19.63 -5.30 -9.70
N ASN A 32 -18.65 -5.85 -9.03
CA ASN A 32 -18.51 -5.86 -7.58
C ASN A 32 -17.53 -4.78 -7.11
N ARG A 33 -17.73 -4.30 -5.89
CA ARG A 33 -16.82 -3.33 -5.28
C ARG A 33 -15.63 -4.04 -4.65
N ARG A 34 -14.43 -3.75 -5.16
CA ARG A 34 -13.17 -4.36 -4.76
C ARG A 34 -12.26 -3.34 -4.08
N ALA A 35 -11.38 -3.80 -3.22
CA ALA A 35 -10.26 -3.01 -2.72
C ALA A 35 -8.93 -3.57 -3.23
N ALA A 36 -8.11 -2.74 -3.86
CA ALA A 36 -6.69 -3.01 -3.96
C ALA A 36 -6.05 -2.57 -2.64
N LEU A 37 -5.46 -3.51 -1.92
CA LEU A 37 -4.73 -3.28 -0.68
C LEU A 37 -3.23 -3.35 -0.99
N ASN A 38 -2.48 -2.32 -0.60
CA ASN A 38 -1.03 -2.37 -0.66
C ASN A 38 -0.45 -2.22 0.75
N ILE A 39 0.37 -3.17 1.18
CA ILE A 39 1.04 -3.13 2.48
C ILE A 39 2.54 -2.98 2.29
N GLY A 40 2.97 -1.73 2.28
CA GLY A 40 4.36 -1.31 2.40
C GLY A 40 4.70 -0.90 3.82
N GLY A 41 5.51 0.15 4.01
CA GLY A 41 5.68 0.79 5.32
C GLY A 41 4.37 1.35 5.85
N ILE A 42 3.57 1.94 4.97
CA ILE A 42 2.18 2.37 5.19
C ILE A 42 1.25 1.41 4.45
N ALA A 43 0.10 1.12 5.02
CA ALA A 43 -0.96 0.38 4.38
C ALA A 43 -1.94 1.35 3.71
N ASN A 44 -2.31 1.08 2.46
CA ASN A 44 -3.28 1.89 1.72
C ASN A 44 -4.26 1.02 0.95
N ILE A 45 -5.44 1.59 0.70
CA ILE A 45 -6.46 0.97 -0.13
C ILE A 45 -6.86 1.86 -1.30
N THR A 46 -7.20 1.22 -2.41
CA THR A 46 -7.92 1.83 -3.53
C THR A 46 -9.25 1.10 -3.68
N VAL A 47 -10.35 1.81 -3.49
CA VAL A 47 -11.72 1.29 -3.66
C VAL A 47 -12.11 1.44 -5.11
N VAL A 48 -12.40 0.33 -5.76
CA VAL A 48 -12.74 0.25 -7.18
C VAL A 48 -14.11 -0.41 -7.32
N GLY A 49 -15.00 0.24 -8.04
CA GLY A 49 -16.33 -0.28 -8.37
C GLY A 49 -16.46 -0.57 -9.88
N ARG A 50 -17.61 -0.21 -10.43
CA ARG A 50 -17.87 -0.35 -11.88
C ARG A 50 -17.05 0.65 -12.69
N PRO A 51 -16.76 0.36 -13.96
CA PRO A 51 -16.11 1.32 -14.83
C PRO A 51 -16.90 2.66 -14.85
N GLY A 52 -16.17 3.77 -14.58
CA GLY A 52 -16.77 5.11 -14.51
C GLY A 52 -17.27 5.53 -13.13
N GLU A 53 -17.34 4.64 -12.14
CA GLU A 53 -17.59 5.02 -10.75
C GLU A 53 -16.37 5.76 -10.15
N PRO A 54 -16.59 6.71 -9.22
CA PRO A 54 -15.51 7.39 -8.52
C PRO A 54 -14.61 6.38 -7.78
N VAL A 55 -13.31 6.53 -7.98
CA VAL A 55 -12.29 5.76 -7.25
C VAL A 55 -11.88 6.54 -6.02
N ILE A 56 -11.87 5.88 -4.86
CA ILE A 56 -11.43 6.42 -3.59
C ILE A 56 -10.13 5.73 -3.22
N ALA A 57 -9.09 6.50 -2.89
CA ALA A 57 -7.82 5.93 -2.44
C ALA A 57 -7.29 6.71 -1.25
N TYR A 58 -6.81 6.01 -0.22
CA TYR A 58 -6.22 6.62 0.96
C TYR A 58 -5.40 5.63 1.78
N ASP A 59 -4.56 6.16 2.66
CA ASP A 59 -3.78 5.36 3.59
C ASP A 59 -4.64 4.98 4.81
N THR A 60 -4.64 3.71 5.18
CA THR A 60 -5.42 3.22 6.32
C THR A 60 -4.68 3.37 7.64
N GLY A 61 -3.35 3.45 7.59
CA GLY A 61 -2.47 3.56 8.75
C GLY A 61 -1.12 2.88 8.51
N PRO A 62 -0.38 2.57 9.59
CA PRO A 62 0.90 1.88 9.46
C PRO A 62 0.69 0.47 8.86
N GLY A 63 1.55 0.12 7.92
CA GLY A 63 1.73 -1.25 7.47
C GLY A 63 2.88 -1.89 8.24
N ASN A 64 4.07 -1.95 7.60
CA ASN A 64 5.25 -2.54 8.25
C ASN A 64 6.10 -1.54 9.03
N CYS A 65 5.96 -0.21 8.89
CA CYS A 65 6.93 0.75 9.41
C CYS A 65 7.13 0.66 10.94
N LEU A 66 6.05 0.49 11.71
CA LEU A 66 6.15 0.31 13.16
C LEU A 66 6.61 -1.10 13.51
N LEU A 67 6.17 -2.12 12.78
CA LEU A 67 6.60 -3.50 12.96
C LEU A 67 8.11 -3.65 12.69
N ASP A 68 8.63 -3.02 11.64
CA ASP A 68 10.06 -2.98 11.33
C ASP A 68 10.86 -2.29 12.45
N THR A 69 10.30 -1.22 13.05
CA THR A 69 10.90 -0.55 14.21
C THR A 69 11.03 -1.51 15.39
N VAL A 70 9.99 -2.25 15.70
CA VAL A 70 9.99 -3.23 16.81
C VAL A 70 10.91 -4.40 16.51
N ALA A 71 10.90 -4.93 15.30
CA ALA A 71 11.80 -6.00 14.88
C ALA A 71 13.27 -5.59 15.00
N THR A 72 13.59 -4.35 14.60
CA THR A 72 14.93 -3.78 14.78
C THR A 72 15.32 -3.69 16.26
N ARG A 73 14.44 -3.19 17.12
CA ARG A 73 14.68 -3.10 18.58
C ARG A 73 14.86 -4.48 19.22
N ALA A 74 14.05 -5.45 18.85
CA ALA A 74 14.17 -6.83 19.33
C ALA A 74 15.52 -7.44 18.96
N ARG A 75 15.96 -7.27 17.72
CA ARG A 75 17.28 -7.70 17.25
C ARG A 75 18.41 -7.04 18.03
N ASP A 76 18.36 -5.71 18.20
CA ASP A 76 19.41 -4.94 18.84
C ASP A 76 19.51 -5.25 20.35
N SER A 77 18.40 -5.64 20.98
CA SER A 77 18.36 -6.06 22.39
C SER A 77 18.89 -7.47 22.61
N ALA A 78 18.96 -8.31 21.58
CA ALA A 78 19.43 -9.70 21.67
C ALA A 78 20.45 -10.04 20.56
N PRO A 79 21.57 -9.31 20.45
CA PRO A 79 22.49 -9.44 19.31
C PRO A 79 23.15 -10.81 19.18
N ARG A 80 23.25 -11.59 20.28
CA ARG A 80 23.82 -12.94 20.26
C ARG A 80 22.93 -13.98 19.57
N HIS A 81 21.64 -13.68 19.40
CA HIS A 81 20.66 -14.57 18.77
C HIS A 81 20.40 -14.21 17.31
N HIS A 82 20.98 -13.11 16.83
CA HIS A 82 20.82 -12.68 15.47
C HIS A 82 22.18 -12.59 14.76
N PRO A 83 22.32 -13.19 13.58
CA PRO A 83 23.56 -13.07 12.80
C PRO A 83 23.81 -11.60 12.40
N ALA A 84 25.08 -11.25 12.24
CA ALA A 84 25.44 -9.93 11.71
C ALA A 84 24.78 -9.74 10.33
N GLY A 85 24.09 -8.61 10.14
CA GLY A 85 23.33 -8.33 8.91
C GLY A 85 21.90 -8.89 8.86
N ALA A 86 21.36 -9.40 9.98
CA ALA A 86 19.96 -9.78 10.05
C ALA A 86 19.05 -8.62 9.63
N PRO A 87 17.97 -8.88 8.86
CA PRO A 87 17.08 -7.83 8.38
C PRO A 87 16.38 -7.11 9.53
N GLY A 88 16.10 -5.82 9.32
CA GLY A 88 15.39 -4.96 10.28
C GLY A 88 13.86 -5.08 10.16
N TYR A 89 13.33 -6.25 9.81
CA TYR A 89 11.90 -6.52 9.72
C TYR A 89 11.59 -7.91 10.30
N ASP A 90 10.33 -8.14 10.61
CA ASP A 90 9.84 -9.42 11.17
C ASP A 90 9.77 -10.49 10.07
N VAL A 91 10.83 -11.29 9.97
CA VAL A 91 10.94 -12.35 8.96
C VAL A 91 9.86 -13.40 9.21
N ASP A 92 9.04 -13.64 8.19
CA ASP A 92 7.93 -14.60 8.21
C ASP A 92 6.96 -14.41 9.40
N GLY A 93 6.95 -13.22 10.01
CA GLY A 93 6.08 -12.92 11.16
C GLY A 93 6.47 -13.64 12.45
N THR A 94 7.69 -14.15 12.55
CA THR A 94 8.12 -15.01 13.68
C THR A 94 8.10 -14.24 15.02
N LEU A 95 8.44 -12.96 15.02
CA LEU A 95 8.38 -12.13 16.22
C LEU A 95 6.93 -11.93 16.65
N ALA A 96 6.05 -11.53 15.74
CA ALA A 96 4.63 -11.31 16.03
C ALA A 96 3.93 -12.62 16.44
N ALA A 97 4.30 -13.76 15.82
CA ALA A 97 3.74 -15.07 16.16
C ALA A 97 4.10 -15.52 17.59
N ALA A 98 5.22 -15.05 18.13
CA ALA A 98 5.67 -15.40 19.49
C ALA A 98 4.98 -14.54 20.57
N GLY A 99 4.28 -13.46 20.20
CA GLY A 99 3.65 -12.52 21.11
C GLY A 99 2.16 -12.71 21.29
N GLN A 100 1.63 -11.98 22.23
CA GLN A 100 0.19 -11.85 22.47
C GLN A 100 -0.25 -10.40 22.26
N VAL A 101 -1.44 -10.22 21.69
CA VAL A 101 -1.99 -8.87 21.46
C VAL A 101 -2.29 -8.21 22.81
N ASP A 102 -1.70 -7.04 23.06
CA ASP A 102 -2.07 -6.19 24.19
C ASP A 102 -3.44 -5.57 23.93
N LEU A 103 -4.38 -5.76 24.84
CA LEU A 103 -5.78 -5.34 24.62
C LEU A 103 -5.99 -3.82 24.75
N ALA A 104 -5.09 -3.12 25.44
CA ALA A 104 -5.22 -1.68 25.69
C ALA A 104 -4.46 -0.84 24.64
N LEU A 105 -3.30 -1.29 24.21
CA LEU A 105 -2.42 -0.54 23.30
C LEU A 105 -3.08 -0.19 21.96
N PRO A 106 -3.89 -1.03 21.29
CA PRO A 106 -4.58 -0.65 20.07
C PRO A 106 -5.52 0.54 20.24
N GLY A 107 -6.20 0.66 21.38
CA GLY A 107 -7.07 1.81 21.68
C GLY A 107 -6.29 3.11 21.78
N ILE A 108 -5.13 3.08 22.41
CA ILE A 108 -4.22 4.23 22.53
C ILE A 108 -3.68 4.63 21.15
N LEU A 109 -3.20 3.66 20.38
CA LEU A 109 -2.71 3.90 19.03
C LEU A 109 -3.79 4.48 18.10
N LEU A 110 -5.02 3.98 18.19
CA LEU A 110 -6.15 4.45 17.37
C LEU A 110 -6.72 5.81 17.81
N ALA A 111 -6.27 6.36 18.94
CA ALA A 111 -6.65 7.72 19.37
C ALA A 111 -6.00 8.82 18.50
N GLU A 112 -5.01 8.49 17.66
CA GLU A 112 -4.42 9.42 16.70
C GLU A 112 -5.50 10.00 15.76
N PRO A 113 -5.64 11.33 15.67
CA PRO A 113 -6.67 12.00 14.89
C PRO A 113 -6.73 11.60 13.42
N TYR A 114 -5.61 11.15 12.86
CA TYR A 114 -5.54 10.66 11.48
C TYR A 114 -6.58 9.57 11.18
N TYR A 115 -6.83 8.66 12.13
CA TYR A 115 -7.78 7.57 11.90
C TYR A 115 -9.22 8.06 11.75
N ALA A 116 -9.58 9.12 12.46
CA ALA A 116 -10.91 9.73 12.40
C ALA A 116 -11.12 10.62 11.16
N ALA A 117 -10.05 11.03 10.48
CA ALA A 117 -10.15 11.88 9.30
C ALA A 117 -10.87 11.16 8.14
N GLU A 118 -11.68 11.93 7.40
CA GLU A 118 -12.36 11.44 6.21
C GLU A 118 -11.44 11.43 4.99
N PRO A 119 -11.58 10.45 4.06
CA PRO A 119 -10.94 10.53 2.76
C PRO A 119 -11.43 11.75 1.94
N PRO A 120 -10.56 12.33 1.09
CA PRO A 120 -9.19 11.90 0.80
C PRO A 120 -8.21 12.25 1.91
N LYS A 121 -7.42 11.29 2.37
CA LYS A 121 -6.37 11.48 3.37
C LYS A 121 -5.13 10.68 2.99
N SER A 122 -3.98 11.19 3.35
CA SER A 122 -2.69 10.51 3.14
C SER A 122 -1.79 10.72 4.35
N THR A 123 -0.91 9.79 4.58
CA THR A 123 0.08 9.83 5.66
C THR A 123 1.35 9.13 5.21
N GLY A 124 2.36 9.17 6.06
CA GLY A 124 3.64 8.54 5.79
C GLY A 124 4.37 8.16 7.07
N ARG A 125 5.64 7.85 6.89
CA ARG A 125 6.53 7.52 8.01
C ARG A 125 6.81 8.70 8.93
N GLU A 126 6.46 9.90 8.52
CA GLU A 126 6.58 11.12 9.33
C GLU A 126 5.58 11.14 10.49
N LEU A 127 4.43 10.51 10.36
CA LEU A 127 3.45 10.38 11.44
C LEU A 127 3.71 9.12 12.26
N PHE A 128 3.80 7.97 11.61
CA PHE A 128 3.97 6.68 12.27
C PHE A 128 5.45 6.38 12.51
N THR A 129 6.03 7.12 13.44
CA THR A 129 7.44 7.07 13.82
C THR A 129 7.69 6.18 15.03
N ALA A 130 8.96 5.92 15.32
CA ALA A 130 9.36 5.31 16.61
C ALA A 130 8.85 6.13 17.80
N GLY A 131 8.88 7.47 17.71
CA GLY A 131 8.37 8.38 18.76
C GLY A 131 6.88 8.27 18.99
N TYR A 132 6.08 8.08 17.93
CA TYR A 132 4.65 7.79 18.06
C TYR A 132 4.39 6.49 18.84
N LEU A 133 5.13 5.43 18.54
CA LEU A 133 5.04 4.17 19.27
C LEU A 133 5.48 4.34 20.73
N ASP A 134 6.58 5.05 20.97
CA ASP A 134 7.12 5.28 22.33
C ASP A 134 6.14 6.08 23.19
N ALA A 135 5.47 7.09 22.63
CA ALA A 135 4.42 7.84 23.32
C ALA A 135 3.25 6.94 23.70
N ALA A 136 2.79 6.09 22.79
CA ALA A 136 1.70 5.15 23.08
C ALA A 136 2.09 4.11 24.13
N LEU A 137 3.32 3.61 24.13
CA LEU A 137 3.82 2.70 25.15
C LEU A 137 3.95 3.37 26.52
N ALA A 138 4.41 4.64 26.58
CA ALA A 138 4.46 5.42 27.81
C ALA A 138 3.06 5.67 28.37
N GLU A 139 2.11 6.01 27.52
CA GLU A 139 0.69 6.14 27.94
C GLU A 139 0.14 4.82 28.46
N ARG A 140 0.40 3.71 27.74
CA ARG A 140 0.02 2.36 28.19
C ARG A 140 0.57 2.02 29.58
N ALA A 141 1.82 2.36 29.85
CA ALA A 141 2.49 2.14 31.13
C ALA A 141 1.92 3.00 32.27
N SER A 142 1.31 4.15 31.97
CA SER A 142 0.70 5.06 32.96
C SER A 142 -0.67 4.60 33.45
N HIS A 143 -1.29 3.65 32.76
CA HIS A 143 -2.60 3.09 33.17
C HIS A 143 -2.45 2.21 34.42
N PRO A 144 -3.48 2.09 35.28
CA PRO A 144 -3.44 1.23 36.45
C PRO A 144 -3.05 -0.20 36.10
N GLY A 145 -1.99 -0.73 36.73
CA GLY A 145 -1.40 -2.04 36.40
C GLY A 145 -0.48 -2.05 35.18
N GLY A 146 -0.31 -0.91 34.49
CA GLY A 146 0.48 -0.83 33.26
C GLY A 146 2.00 -0.84 33.49
N ALA A 147 2.47 -0.32 34.63
CA ALA A 147 3.91 -0.25 34.93
C ALA A 147 4.56 -1.65 35.15
N GLU A 148 3.79 -2.63 35.58
CA GLU A 148 4.24 -4.02 35.77
C GLU A 148 4.22 -4.84 34.48
N LEU A 149 3.61 -4.33 33.40
CA LEU A 149 3.38 -5.02 32.14
C LEU A 149 3.84 -4.15 30.96
N ILE A 150 5.13 -3.82 30.90
CA ILE A 150 5.71 -3.31 29.65
C ILE A 150 5.66 -4.49 28.66
N PRO A 151 4.90 -4.38 27.55
CA PRO A 151 4.79 -5.50 26.61
C PRO A 151 6.18 -5.86 26.04
N ALA A 152 6.46 -7.15 25.94
CA ALA A 152 7.64 -7.63 25.26
C ALA A 152 7.61 -7.21 23.77
N HIS A 153 8.75 -7.15 23.10
CA HIS A 153 8.80 -6.80 21.68
C HIS A 153 7.88 -7.69 20.83
N ALA A 154 7.74 -8.96 21.21
CA ALA A 154 6.84 -9.90 20.54
C ALA A 154 5.37 -9.48 20.69
N ASP A 155 4.94 -9.07 21.89
CA ASP A 155 3.56 -8.63 22.16
C ASP A 155 3.25 -7.32 21.43
N ILE A 156 4.24 -6.40 21.39
CA ILE A 156 4.10 -5.16 20.61
C ILE A 156 3.97 -5.50 19.11
N ALA A 157 4.77 -6.42 18.61
CA ALA A 157 4.69 -6.84 17.21
C ALA A 157 3.33 -7.48 16.88
N ALA A 158 2.83 -8.38 17.71
CA ALA A 158 1.50 -8.98 17.57
C ALA A 158 0.39 -7.91 17.58
N THR A 159 0.51 -6.92 18.47
CA THR A 159 -0.44 -5.81 18.59
C THR A 159 -0.42 -4.90 17.36
N LEU A 160 0.74 -4.63 16.77
CA LEU A 160 0.85 -3.84 15.55
C LEU A 160 0.30 -4.57 14.31
N VAL A 161 0.46 -5.88 14.24
CA VAL A 161 -0.19 -6.72 13.22
C VAL A 161 -1.71 -6.61 13.33
N GLU A 162 -2.24 -6.72 14.54
CA GLU A 162 -3.67 -6.57 14.82
C GLU A 162 -4.17 -5.16 14.48
N LEU A 163 -3.42 -4.11 14.83
CA LEU A 163 -3.74 -2.72 14.46
C LEU A 163 -3.89 -2.55 12.95
N THR A 164 -2.92 -3.05 12.18
CA THR A 164 -2.97 -2.99 10.71
C THR A 164 -4.19 -3.73 10.17
N ALA A 165 -4.46 -4.92 10.68
CA ALA A 165 -5.61 -5.71 10.25
C ALA A 165 -6.95 -5.02 10.57
N ARG A 166 -7.10 -4.43 11.76
CA ARG A 166 -8.30 -3.67 12.17
C ARG A 166 -8.54 -2.44 11.30
N THR A 167 -7.51 -1.65 11.03
CA THR A 167 -7.65 -0.43 10.23
C THR A 167 -8.02 -0.75 8.78
N VAL A 168 -7.46 -1.81 8.20
CA VAL A 168 -7.83 -2.31 6.87
C VAL A 168 -9.26 -2.88 6.87
N GLY A 169 -9.61 -3.70 7.85
CA GLY A 169 -10.95 -4.28 7.97
C GLY A 169 -12.03 -3.21 8.11
N ALA A 170 -11.81 -2.21 8.97
CA ALA A 170 -12.72 -1.07 9.13
C ALA A 170 -12.89 -0.28 7.84
N ALA A 171 -11.80 -0.05 7.10
CA ALA A 171 -11.84 0.62 5.80
C ALA A 171 -12.66 -0.18 4.78
N CYS A 172 -12.47 -1.49 4.70
CA CYS A 172 -13.24 -2.37 3.80
C CYS A 172 -14.73 -2.40 4.15
N THR A 173 -15.07 -2.52 5.42
CA THR A 173 -16.46 -2.48 5.91
C THR A 173 -17.13 -1.16 5.56
N ARG A 174 -16.45 -0.03 5.82
CA ARG A 174 -16.94 1.32 5.51
C ARG A 174 -17.36 1.47 4.05
N HIS A 175 -16.61 0.88 3.13
CA HIS A 175 -16.84 1.01 1.69
C HIS A 175 -17.65 -0.15 1.09
N GLY A 176 -18.13 -1.10 1.88
CA GLY A 176 -18.89 -2.26 1.40
C GLY A 176 -18.11 -3.10 0.39
N ILE A 177 -16.83 -3.35 0.70
CA ILE A 177 -15.94 -4.16 -0.15
C ILE A 177 -16.38 -5.62 -0.14
N THR A 178 -16.36 -6.25 -1.29
CA THR A 178 -16.74 -7.67 -1.46
C THR A 178 -15.56 -8.57 -1.82
N GLU A 179 -14.42 -8.01 -2.18
CA GLU A 179 -13.17 -8.73 -2.44
C GLU A 179 -11.99 -7.78 -2.22
N VAL A 180 -10.94 -8.27 -1.56
CA VAL A 180 -9.68 -7.54 -1.36
C VAL A 180 -8.57 -8.23 -2.15
N VAL A 181 -7.79 -7.43 -2.90
CA VAL A 181 -6.61 -7.89 -3.63
C VAL A 181 -5.37 -7.25 -3.02
N GLY A 182 -4.59 -8.08 -2.33
CA GLY A 182 -3.41 -7.64 -1.57
C GLY A 182 -2.11 -7.68 -2.38
N ALA A 183 -1.30 -6.65 -2.25
CA ALA A 183 0.04 -6.51 -2.80
C ALA A 183 1.00 -5.88 -1.76
N GLY A 184 2.27 -5.81 -2.11
CA GLY A 184 3.32 -5.24 -1.26
C GLY A 184 3.97 -6.23 -0.32
N GLY A 185 5.10 -5.83 0.29
CA GLY A 185 5.94 -6.70 1.11
C GLY A 185 5.23 -7.32 2.32
N GLY A 186 4.26 -6.61 2.91
CA GLY A 186 3.46 -7.12 4.03
C GLY A 186 2.67 -8.39 3.71
N MET A 187 2.33 -8.62 2.44
CA MET A 187 1.65 -9.85 2.00
C MET A 187 2.54 -11.10 2.06
N ARG A 188 3.82 -10.95 2.37
CA ARG A 188 4.75 -12.06 2.62
C ARG A 188 4.76 -12.51 4.08
N ASN A 189 4.28 -11.67 5.00
CA ASN A 189 4.17 -11.99 6.41
C ASN A 189 2.91 -12.85 6.67
N PRO A 190 3.03 -14.16 6.95
CA PRO A 190 1.88 -15.04 7.10
C PRO A 190 1.01 -14.68 8.31
N VAL A 191 1.60 -14.12 9.36
CA VAL A 191 0.87 -13.70 10.58
C VAL A 191 -0.02 -12.51 10.26
N LEU A 192 0.51 -11.52 9.54
CA LEU A 192 -0.27 -10.37 9.08
C LEU A 192 -1.38 -10.79 8.10
N VAL A 193 -1.09 -11.70 7.17
CA VAL A 193 -2.10 -12.21 6.23
C VAL A 193 -3.21 -12.96 6.96
N ALA A 194 -2.88 -13.74 8.01
CA ALA A 194 -3.87 -14.43 8.83
C ALA A 194 -4.76 -13.43 9.60
N ALA A 195 -4.16 -12.41 10.22
CA ALA A 195 -4.89 -11.35 10.92
C ALA A 195 -5.81 -10.56 9.97
N LEU A 196 -5.31 -10.22 8.77
CA LEU A 196 -6.12 -9.56 7.74
C LEU A 196 -7.31 -10.42 7.31
N ARG A 197 -7.12 -11.73 7.10
CA ARG A 197 -8.23 -12.64 6.76
C ARG A 197 -9.28 -12.69 7.84
N ALA A 198 -8.86 -12.72 9.11
CA ALA A 198 -9.79 -12.69 10.25
C ALA A 198 -10.56 -11.36 10.32
N ALA A 199 -9.89 -10.23 10.13
CA ALA A 199 -10.52 -8.91 10.18
C ALA A 199 -11.43 -8.61 8.97
N LEU A 200 -11.24 -9.31 7.86
CA LEU A 200 -12.00 -9.15 6.62
C LEU A 200 -13.17 -10.14 6.51
N ASP A 201 -13.24 -11.18 7.35
CA ASP A 201 -14.29 -12.22 7.25
C ASP A 201 -15.70 -11.61 7.19
N PRO A 202 -16.55 -11.99 6.21
CA PRO A 202 -16.41 -13.05 5.21
C PRO A 202 -15.81 -12.58 3.86
N VAL A 203 -15.21 -11.39 3.77
CA VAL A 203 -14.68 -10.84 2.52
C VAL A 203 -13.37 -11.55 2.14
N PRO A 204 -13.26 -12.16 0.95
CA PRO A 204 -12.07 -12.89 0.56
C PRO A 204 -10.88 -11.94 0.34
N LEU A 205 -9.73 -12.32 0.88
CA LEU A 205 -8.43 -11.71 0.62
C LEU A 205 -7.65 -12.58 -0.37
N ARG A 206 -7.44 -12.06 -1.56
CA ARG A 206 -6.62 -12.67 -2.62
C ARG A 206 -5.28 -11.95 -2.73
N ARG A 207 -4.29 -12.63 -3.27
CA ARG A 207 -3.01 -12.01 -3.60
C ARG A 207 -3.04 -11.48 -5.04
N SER A 208 -2.29 -10.43 -5.32
CA SER A 208 -2.20 -9.83 -6.66
C SER A 208 -1.64 -10.78 -7.73
N ASP A 209 -0.78 -11.73 -7.33
CA ASP A 209 -0.22 -12.75 -8.22
C ASP A 209 -1.29 -13.73 -8.74
N GLU A 210 -2.34 -14.01 -7.97
CA GLU A 210 -3.48 -14.80 -8.42
C GLU A 210 -4.28 -14.13 -9.56
N LEU A 211 -4.12 -12.82 -9.72
CA LEU A 211 -4.73 -12.02 -10.78
C LEU A 211 -3.71 -11.54 -11.83
N GLY A 212 -2.53 -12.14 -11.87
CA GLY A 212 -1.51 -11.93 -12.88
C GLY A 212 -0.51 -10.81 -12.61
N ILE A 213 -0.61 -10.07 -11.49
CA ILE A 213 0.43 -9.09 -11.10
C ILE A 213 1.22 -9.65 -9.92
N PRO A 214 2.50 -10.00 -10.09
CA PRO A 214 3.34 -10.43 -8.98
C PRO A 214 3.34 -9.41 -7.85
N VAL A 215 3.28 -9.87 -6.60
CA VAL A 215 3.14 -9.02 -5.39
C VAL A 215 4.17 -7.89 -5.34
N ASP A 216 5.40 -8.15 -5.80
CA ASP A 216 6.50 -7.18 -5.78
C ASP A 216 6.64 -6.38 -7.09
N ALA A 217 5.87 -6.69 -8.12
CA ALA A 217 6.01 -6.07 -9.44
C ALA A 217 4.96 -4.98 -9.71
N LYS A 218 4.04 -4.73 -8.79
CA LYS A 218 2.93 -3.79 -8.99
C LYS A 218 3.41 -2.39 -9.40
N GLU A 219 4.52 -1.90 -8.81
CA GLU A 219 5.09 -0.59 -9.17
C GLU A 219 5.68 -0.57 -10.58
N ALA A 220 6.27 -1.67 -11.04
CA ALA A 220 6.78 -1.78 -12.41
C ALA A 220 5.62 -1.74 -13.42
N TYR A 221 4.54 -2.48 -13.16
CA TYR A 221 3.31 -2.44 -13.98
C TYR A 221 2.69 -1.04 -13.99
N LEU A 222 2.62 -0.38 -12.84
CA LEU A 222 2.14 1.00 -12.72
C LEU A 222 2.99 1.94 -13.59
N THR A 223 4.30 1.89 -13.46
CA THR A 223 5.20 2.78 -14.20
C THR A 223 5.09 2.56 -15.71
N ALA A 224 5.02 1.31 -16.15
CA ALA A 224 4.80 0.96 -17.55
C ALA A 224 3.46 1.48 -18.07
N LEU A 225 2.38 1.29 -17.30
CA LEU A 225 1.04 1.77 -17.64
C LEU A 225 1.03 3.30 -17.76
N LEU A 226 1.55 4.02 -16.76
CA LEU A 226 1.59 5.49 -16.78
C LEU A 226 2.42 6.02 -17.94
N GLY A 227 3.54 5.37 -18.25
CA GLY A 227 4.34 5.68 -19.43
C GLY A 227 3.58 5.50 -20.74
N ALA A 228 2.85 4.40 -20.88
CA ALA A 228 2.01 4.13 -22.04
C ALA A 228 0.85 5.13 -22.16
N LEU A 229 0.12 5.40 -21.06
CA LEU A 229 -0.96 6.40 -21.05
C LEU A 229 -0.43 7.77 -21.46
N SER A 230 0.69 8.20 -20.86
CA SER A 230 1.32 9.48 -21.17
C SER A 230 1.72 9.56 -22.64
N TRP A 231 2.34 8.51 -23.18
CA TRP A 231 2.75 8.45 -24.59
C TRP A 231 1.58 8.59 -25.55
N HIS A 232 0.43 8.03 -25.21
CA HIS A 232 -0.80 8.10 -26.00
C HIS A 232 -1.70 9.29 -25.66
N GLY A 233 -1.21 10.29 -24.90
CA GLY A 233 -1.95 11.49 -24.56
C GLY A 233 -3.16 11.25 -23.62
N LEU A 234 -3.15 10.14 -22.89
CA LEU A 234 -4.23 9.76 -21.97
C LEU A 234 -3.91 10.16 -20.54
N PRO A 235 -4.92 10.55 -19.74
CA PRO A 235 -4.72 10.85 -18.33
C PRO A 235 -4.20 9.64 -17.56
N GLY A 236 -3.21 9.87 -16.70
CA GLY A 236 -2.62 8.86 -15.81
C GLY A 236 -2.98 9.07 -14.34
N VAL A 237 -3.94 9.94 -14.03
CA VAL A 237 -4.33 10.26 -12.67
C VAL A 237 -5.86 10.35 -12.54
N LEU A 238 -6.35 9.93 -11.38
CA LEU A 238 -7.76 9.95 -11.01
C LEU A 238 -7.98 11.05 -9.96
N PRO A 239 -8.75 12.11 -10.26
CA PRO A 239 -8.99 13.22 -9.33
C PRO A 239 -9.50 12.78 -7.95
N GLY A 240 -10.42 11.81 -7.90
CA GLY A 240 -10.95 11.27 -6.64
C GLY A 240 -9.93 10.54 -5.75
N ALA A 241 -8.76 10.19 -6.30
CA ALA A 241 -7.68 9.54 -5.56
C ALA A 241 -6.58 10.51 -5.13
N THR A 242 -6.20 11.45 -6.00
CA THR A 242 -5.09 12.39 -5.71
C THR A 242 -5.55 13.75 -5.24
N GLY A 243 -6.84 14.06 -5.35
CA GLY A 243 -7.39 15.38 -5.02
C GLY A 243 -7.15 16.45 -6.11
N SER A 244 -6.63 16.08 -7.28
CA SER A 244 -6.45 17.03 -8.38
C SER A 244 -7.81 17.52 -8.92
N ARG A 245 -7.85 18.76 -9.40
CA ARG A 245 -9.10 19.33 -9.95
C ARG A 245 -9.57 18.67 -11.24
N THR A 246 -8.64 18.15 -12.03
CA THR A 246 -8.94 17.55 -13.35
C THR A 246 -7.96 16.45 -13.68
N PRO A 247 -8.37 15.43 -14.46
CA PRO A 247 -7.45 14.42 -14.97
C PRO A 247 -6.31 15.05 -15.77
N ARG A 248 -5.09 14.50 -15.66
CA ARG A 248 -3.89 15.01 -16.34
C ARG A 248 -3.13 13.90 -17.02
N VAL A 249 -2.63 14.20 -18.21
CA VAL A 249 -1.55 13.43 -18.83
C VAL A 249 -0.29 13.69 -18.01
N LEU A 250 0.33 12.64 -17.51
CA LEU A 250 1.47 12.74 -16.60
C LEU A 250 2.80 12.75 -17.34
N GLY A 251 3.85 13.11 -16.61
CA GLY A 251 5.23 12.98 -17.05
C GLY A 251 5.75 14.09 -17.97
N ARG A 252 7.06 14.04 -18.12
CA ARG A 252 7.86 14.85 -19.06
C ARG A 252 8.48 13.91 -20.07
N PHE A 253 8.53 14.36 -21.33
CA PHE A 253 9.14 13.59 -22.42
C PHE A 253 10.53 14.13 -22.74
N SER A 254 11.53 13.26 -22.62
CA SER A 254 12.87 13.52 -23.12
C SER A 254 13.03 12.80 -24.48
N PRO A 255 13.25 13.52 -25.58
CA PRO A 255 13.50 12.90 -26.88
C PRO A 255 14.83 12.13 -26.84
N GLY A 256 14.99 11.16 -27.76
CA GLY A 256 16.26 10.52 -28.03
C GLY A 256 17.10 11.36 -29.00
N HIS A 257 17.74 10.70 -29.98
CA HIS A 257 18.60 11.36 -30.97
C HIS A 257 17.83 12.19 -32.00
N GLY A 258 16.51 12.04 -32.11
CA GLY A 258 15.69 12.75 -33.09
C GLY A 258 14.60 13.60 -32.41
N PRO A 259 13.85 14.37 -33.20
CA PRO A 259 12.74 15.17 -32.69
C PRO A 259 11.65 14.27 -32.14
N LEU A 260 11.04 14.71 -31.02
CA LEU A 260 9.94 14.01 -30.42
C LEU A 260 8.71 14.03 -31.36
N ARG A 261 8.21 12.85 -31.69
CA ARG A 261 6.97 12.68 -32.45
C ARG A 261 6.00 11.87 -31.57
N MET A 262 4.96 12.52 -31.10
CA MET A 262 3.91 11.88 -30.34
C MET A 262 2.90 11.20 -31.26
N PRO A 263 2.35 10.04 -30.91
CA PRO A 263 1.24 9.47 -31.65
C PRO A 263 -0.01 10.34 -31.51
N THR A 264 -0.99 10.14 -32.38
CA THR A 264 -2.32 10.70 -32.19
C THR A 264 -2.87 10.19 -30.86
N PRO A 265 -3.52 11.04 -30.04
CA PRO A 265 -4.12 10.61 -28.78
C PRO A 265 -5.08 9.42 -29.01
N ALA A 266 -4.94 8.41 -28.17
CA ALA A 266 -5.77 7.22 -28.22
C ALA A 266 -7.15 7.46 -27.59
N SER A 267 -8.09 6.55 -27.82
CA SER A 267 -9.35 6.53 -27.09
C SER A 267 -9.14 6.22 -25.60
N PRO A 268 -10.00 6.71 -24.71
CA PRO A 268 -9.93 6.41 -23.28
C PRO A 268 -9.85 4.91 -23.01
N VAL A 269 -9.02 4.53 -22.05
CA VAL A 269 -8.87 3.15 -21.59
C VAL A 269 -9.77 2.96 -20.36
N HIS A 270 -10.57 1.90 -20.36
CA HIS A 270 -11.51 1.60 -19.27
C HIS A 270 -11.17 0.32 -18.51
N THR A 271 -10.36 -0.56 -19.09
CA THR A 271 -9.96 -1.83 -18.48
C THR A 271 -8.52 -2.18 -18.86
N LEU A 272 -7.82 -2.81 -17.93
CA LEU A 272 -6.51 -3.41 -18.12
C LEU A 272 -6.62 -4.91 -17.88
N ARG A 273 -6.19 -5.70 -18.86
CA ARG A 273 -6.07 -7.15 -18.70
C ARG A 273 -4.61 -7.54 -18.61
N ILE A 274 -4.29 -8.34 -17.61
CA ILE A 274 -2.97 -8.93 -17.48
C ILE A 274 -3.03 -10.28 -18.20
N THR A 275 -2.21 -10.42 -19.22
CA THR A 275 -2.03 -11.67 -19.96
C THR A 275 -0.63 -12.19 -19.74
N GLU A 276 -0.47 -13.51 -19.68
CA GLU A 276 0.86 -14.10 -19.67
C GLU A 276 1.61 -13.65 -20.94
N ALA A 277 2.81 -13.16 -20.76
CA ALA A 277 3.68 -12.85 -21.90
C ALA A 277 3.97 -14.18 -22.61
N SER A 278 3.51 -14.32 -23.84
CA SER A 278 3.93 -15.42 -24.68
C SER A 278 5.45 -15.31 -24.86
N ALA A 279 6.20 -16.27 -24.32
CA ALA A 279 7.66 -16.35 -24.39
C ALA A 279 8.21 -16.30 -25.83
N ALA A 280 7.33 -16.43 -26.82
CA ALA A 280 7.65 -16.43 -28.24
C ALA A 280 7.89 -15.03 -28.87
N ARG A 281 7.75 -13.92 -28.12
CA ARG A 281 7.89 -12.55 -28.67
C ARG A 281 9.06 -11.74 -28.13
N LEU A 282 9.91 -12.32 -27.31
CA LEU A 282 11.22 -11.72 -27.01
C LEU A 282 12.20 -12.10 -28.15
N GLY A 283 11.92 -11.54 -29.33
CA GLY A 283 12.83 -11.63 -30.46
C GLY A 283 14.15 -10.95 -30.13
N THR A 284 15.21 -11.69 -30.34
CA THR A 284 16.62 -11.34 -30.55
C THR A 284 17.07 -9.96 -30.07
N PRO A 285 18.09 -9.88 -29.20
CA PRO A 285 18.72 -8.60 -28.85
C PRO A 285 19.23 -7.94 -30.14
N CYS A 286 18.85 -6.69 -30.31
CA CYS A 286 19.42 -5.84 -31.37
C CYS A 286 20.92 -5.68 -31.08
N THR A 287 21.73 -6.48 -31.75
CA THR A 287 23.19 -6.28 -31.82
C THR A 287 23.44 -5.20 -32.86
N THR A 288 23.72 -3.99 -32.43
CA THR A 288 24.75 -3.04 -32.96
C THR A 288 24.86 -1.86 -32.01
#